data_0cfa13c150f3420e4496fe4b9235923a
#
_entry.id   0cfa13c150f3420e4496fe4b9235923a
#
_cell.length_a   1.000
_cell.length_b   1.000
_cell.length_c   1.000
_cell.angle_alpha   90.00
_cell.angle_beta   90.00
_cell.angle_gamma   90.00
#
_symmetry.space_group_name_H-M   'P 1'
#
loop_
_entity.id
_entity.type
_entity.pdbx_description
1 polymer ?
#
loop_
_entity_poly.entity_id
_entity_poly.type
_entity_poly.pdbx_seq_one_letter_code
_entity_poly.pdbx_strand_id
1 'polypeptide(L)'
;MPVIVETLAQPSAQDRLDLAKIYADAPHWLFAPHADAAALVEAGLAAGELIAGRFNDRLLGAALLRRDADAWRLSHLCVRGITRGRGVGRRLLDEARRLAGEAGKPLRLAAPDGHLESRALAARHGLPLDSL
;
A
#
# COMPACT_ATOMS: atom_id res chain seq x y z
N MET A 1 13.55 -2.52 -12.90
CA MET A 1 13.56 -3.31 -11.65
C MET A 1 12.29 -4.15 -11.58
N PRO A 2 12.42 -5.48 -11.70
CA PRO A 2 11.24 -6.35 -11.72
C PRO A 2 10.70 -6.59 -10.31
N VAL A 3 9.78 -5.74 -9.89
CA VAL A 3 9.12 -5.86 -8.59
C VAL A 3 7.89 -6.76 -8.74
N ILE A 4 7.82 -7.79 -7.89
CA ILE A 4 6.67 -8.70 -7.84
C ILE A 4 5.80 -8.29 -6.66
N VAL A 5 4.53 -8.03 -6.92
CA VAL A 5 3.57 -7.66 -5.87
C VAL A 5 2.79 -8.89 -5.44
N GLU A 6 2.68 -9.08 -4.13
CA GLU A 6 1.96 -10.21 -3.54
C GLU A 6 1.13 -9.77 -2.35
N THR A 7 0.05 -10.49 -2.08
CA THR A 7 -0.69 -10.34 -0.83
C THR A 7 0.00 -11.18 0.22
N LEU A 8 0.45 -10.54 1.30
CA LEU A 8 1.18 -11.25 2.36
C LEU A 8 0.19 -11.98 3.26
N ALA A 9 0.41 -13.28 3.42
CA ALA A 9 -0.37 -14.11 4.34
C ALA A 9 0.47 -14.52 5.54
N GLN A 10 1.69 -14.97 5.30
CA GLN A 10 2.60 -15.47 6.33
C GLN A 10 3.99 -14.88 6.10
N PRO A 11 4.18 -13.61 6.50
CA PRO A 11 5.48 -12.96 6.30
C PRO A 11 6.57 -13.64 7.12
N SER A 12 7.76 -13.74 6.54
CA SER A 12 8.94 -14.24 7.24
C SER A 12 9.43 -13.21 8.26
N ALA A 13 10.39 -13.61 9.11
CA ALA A 13 11.02 -12.66 10.02
C ALA A 13 11.69 -11.51 9.24
N GLN A 14 12.34 -11.82 8.11
CA GLN A 14 12.95 -10.80 7.26
C GLN A 14 11.90 -9.89 6.64
N ASP A 15 10.77 -10.43 6.21
CA ASP A 15 9.66 -9.63 5.67
C ASP A 15 9.15 -8.64 6.71
N ARG A 16 9.01 -9.06 7.97
CA ARG A 16 8.57 -8.17 9.05
C ARG A 16 9.57 -7.06 9.32
N LEU A 17 10.87 -7.37 9.27
CA LEU A 17 11.91 -6.34 9.38
C LEU A 17 11.84 -5.35 8.21
N ASP A 18 11.62 -5.86 7.00
CA ASP A 18 11.51 -5.00 5.82
C ASP A 18 10.29 -4.08 5.91
N LEU A 19 9.15 -4.61 6.37
CA LEU A 19 7.94 -3.80 6.56
C LEU A 19 8.17 -2.69 7.59
N ALA A 20 8.87 -2.99 8.68
CA ALA A 20 9.22 -1.97 9.67
C ALA A 20 10.09 -0.88 9.05
N LYS A 21 11.04 -1.23 8.20
CA LYS A 21 11.90 -0.26 7.52
C LYS A 21 11.14 0.57 6.50
N ILE A 22 10.20 -0.04 5.77
CA ILE A 22 9.35 0.67 4.82
C ILE A 22 8.58 1.78 5.53
N TYR A 23 7.88 1.45 6.61
CA TYR A 23 7.03 2.42 7.31
C TYR A 23 7.81 3.33 8.27
N ALA A 24 9.06 3.01 8.59
CA ALA A 24 9.93 3.93 9.35
C ALA A 24 10.16 5.25 8.62
N ASP A 25 10.15 5.22 7.28
CA ASP A 25 10.34 6.40 6.45
C ASP A 25 9.04 7.17 6.19
N ALA A 26 7.91 6.65 6.66
CA ALA A 26 6.61 7.25 6.38
C ALA A 26 6.36 8.48 7.25
N PRO A 27 5.66 9.50 6.73
CA PRO A 27 5.23 10.61 7.57
C PRO A 27 4.22 10.12 8.60
N HIS A 28 4.19 10.80 9.74
CA HIS A 28 3.39 10.38 10.90
C HIS A 28 1.89 10.25 10.58
N TRP A 29 1.37 11.09 9.72
CA TRP A 29 -0.04 11.05 9.34
C TRP A 29 -0.43 9.80 8.57
N LEU A 30 0.53 9.11 7.95
CA LEU A 30 0.22 7.97 7.09
C LEU A 30 -0.42 6.81 7.86
N PHE A 31 -0.11 6.66 9.15
CA PHE A 31 -0.58 5.50 9.91
C PHE A 31 -2.06 5.57 10.29
N ALA A 32 -2.67 6.75 10.28
CA ALA A 32 -4.07 6.89 10.68
C ALA A 32 -4.98 5.96 9.86
N PRO A 33 -6.00 5.34 10.45
CA PRO A 33 -6.43 5.46 11.84
C PRO A 33 -5.69 4.55 12.83
N HIS A 34 -4.61 3.89 12.41
CA HIS A 34 -3.83 3.01 13.27
C HIS A 34 -2.91 3.83 14.19
N ALA A 35 -2.58 3.28 15.34
CA ALA A 35 -1.76 3.98 16.32
C ALA A 35 -0.32 4.20 15.83
N ASP A 36 0.25 3.21 15.14
CA ASP A 36 1.62 3.24 14.64
C ASP A 36 1.80 2.25 13.48
N ALA A 37 3.01 2.14 12.98
CA ALA A 37 3.35 1.24 11.87
C ALA A 37 3.08 -0.23 12.23
N ALA A 38 3.42 -0.65 13.45
CA ALA A 38 3.22 -2.03 13.86
C ALA A 38 1.74 -2.39 13.88
N ALA A 39 0.89 -1.51 14.41
CA ALA A 39 -0.55 -1.72 14.44
C ALA A 39 -1.13 -1.80 13.02
N LEU A 40 -0.65 -0.95 12.11
CA LEU A 40 -1.08 -0.96 10.71
C LEU A 40 -0.74 -2.30 10.05
N VAL A 41 0.49 -2.77 10.21
CA VAL A 41 0.95 -4.03 9.62
C VAL A 41 0.14 -5.21 10.15
N GLU A 42 -0.04 -5.30 11.47
CA GLU A 42 -0.79 -6.40 12.07
C GLU A 42 -2.27 -6.39 11.64
N ALA A 43 -2.90 -5.22 11.57
CA ALA A 43 -4.27 -5.10 11.11
C ALA A 43 -4.41 -5.53 9.65
N GLY A 44 -3.47 -5.11 8.81
CA GLY A 44 -3.46 -5.48 7.39
C GLY A 44 -3.29 -6.98 7.18
N LEU A 45 -2.38 -7.60 7.94
CA LEU A 45 -2.17 -9.05 7.89
C LEU A 45 -3.40 -9.81 8.35
N ALA A 46 -4.00 -9.40 9.46
CA ALA A 46 -5.19 -10.05 10.01
C ALA A 46 -6.37 -9.98 9.04
N ALA A 47 -6.53 -8.88 8.32
CA ALA A 47 -7.61 -8.68 7.37
C ALA A 47 -7.33 -9.25 5.98
N GLY A 48 -6.11 -9.72 5.71
CA GLY A 48 -5.71 -10.19 4.38
C GLY A 48 -5.58 -9.06 3.37
N GLU A 49 -5.30 -7.84 3.82
CA GLU A 49 -5.29 -6.63 3.00
C GLU A 49 -3.89 -6.12 2.68
N LEU A 50 -2.86 -6.66 3.31
CA LEU A 50 -1.50 -6.15 3.13
C LEU A 50 -0.90 -6.70 1.85
N ILE A 51 -0.60 -5.81 0.90
CA ILE A 51 0.15 -6.14 -0.31
C ILE A 51 1.54 -5.52 -0.23
N ALA A 52 2.51 -6.17 -0.83
CA ALA A 52 3.89 -5.70 -0.79
C ALA A 52 4.62 -6.01 -2.10
N GLY A 53 5.57 -5.16 -2.43
CA GLY A 53 6.43 -5.33 -3.60
C GLY A 53 7.77 -5.92 -3.21
N ARG A 54 8.11 -7.05 -3.83
CA ARG A 54 9.34 -7.81 -3.55
C ARG A 54 10.30 -7.73 -4.72
N PHE A 55 11.56 -7.48 -4.39
CA PHE A 55 12.66 -7.51 -5.36
C PHE A 55 13.88 -8.15 -4.69
N ASN A 56 14.45 -9.19 -5.33
CA ASN A 56 15.58 -9.93 -4.77
C ASN A 56 15.35 -10.35 -3.31
N ASP A 57 14.20 -10.99 -3.07
CA ASP A 57 13.79 -11.52 -1.76
C ASP A 57 13.54 -10.47 -0.68
N ARG A 58 13.62 -9.17 -0.99
CA ARG A 58 13.40 -8.10 -0.03
C ARG A 58 12.16 -7.30 -0.40
N LEU A 59 11.39 -6.90 0.61
CA LEU A 59 10.24 -6.03 0.41
C LEU A 59 10.71 -4.57 0.35
N LEU A 60 10.25 -3.84 -0.66
CA LEU A 60 10.64 -2.46 -0.91
C LEU A 60 9.50 -1.47 -0.74
N GLY A 61 8.28 -1.94 -0.75
CA GLY A 61 7.10 -1.10 -0.59
C GLY A 61 5.91 -1.94 -0.16
N ALA A 62 4.89 -1.29 0.39
CA ALA A 62 3.68 -1.96 0.85
C ALA A 62 2.48 -1.01 0.84
N ALA A 63 1.30 -1.59 0.92
CA ALA A 63 0.04 -0.85 0.99
C ALA A 63 -1.04 -1.76 1.55
N LEU A 64 -2.17 -1.17 1.93
CA LEU A 64 -3.37 -1.94 2.27
C LEU A 64 -4.35 -1.87 1.10
N LEU A 65 -4.88 -3.02 0.71
CA LEU A 65 -5.90 -3.12 -0.34
C LEU A 65 -7.17 -3.67 0.29
N ARG A 66 -8.11 -2.76 0.60
CA ARG A 66 -9.39 -3.13 1.20
C ARG A 66 -10.39 -3.50 0.12
N ARG A 67 -10.99 -4.67 0.26
CA ARG A 67 -11.89 -5.22 -0.73
C ARG A 67 -13.33 -5.05 -0.30
N ASP A 68 -13.86 -3.83 -0.45
CA ASP A 68 -15.23 -3.51 -0.11
C ASP A 68 -16.19 -3.97 -1.23
N ALA A 69 -17.47 -4.09 -0.90
CA ALA A 69 -18.46 -4.59 -1.86
C ALA A 69 -18.68 -3.65 -3.06
N ASP A 70 -18.59 -2.35 -2.84
CA ASP A 70 -18.82 -1.33 -3.87
C ASP A 70 -17.56 -0.98 -4.68
N ALA A 71 -16.39 -1.03 -4.04
CA ALA A 71 -15.12 -0.67 -4.65
C ALA A 71 -13.98 -1.23 -3.82
N TRP A 72 -12.83 -1.44 -4.45
CA TRP A 72 -11.60 -1.77 -3.72
C TRP A 72 -10.83 -0.48 -3.46
N ARG A 73 -10.24 -0.36 -2.26
CA ARG A 73 -9.59 0.88 -1.82
C ARG A 73 -8.15 0.61 -1.43
N LEU A 74 -7.23 1.31 -2.09
CA LEU A 74 -5.80 1.25 -1.78
C LEU A 74 -5.46 2.40 -0.85
N SER A 75 -4.78 2.08 0.24
CA SER A 75 -4.38 3.07 1.24
C SER A 75 -3.01 2.74 1.83
N HIS A 76 -2.46 3.66 2.60
CA HIS A 76 -1.22 3.43 3.37
C HIS A 76 -0.05 2.99 2.49
N LEU A 77 0.01 3.49 1.25
CA LEU A 77 1.10 3.20 0.33
C LEU A 77 2.39 3.85 0.82
N CYS A 78 3.41 3.06 0.97
CA CYS A 78 4.73 3.55 1.35
C CYS A 78 5.83 2.74 0.69
N VAL A 79 6.88 3.42 0.26
CA VAL A 79 8.06 2.82 -0.39
C VAL A 79 9.30 3.22 0.41
N ARG A 80 10.24 2.29 0.57
CA ARG A 80 11.51 2.61 1.24
C ARG A 80 12.17 3.82 0.58
N GLY A 81 12.67 4.74 1.40
CA GLY A 81 13.25 5.98 0.92
C GLY A 81 14.36 5.78 -0.11
N ILE A 82 15.22 4.79 0.11
CA ILE A 82 16.35 4.49 -0.80
C ILE A 82 15.91 3.95 -2.16
N THR A 83 14.66 3.49 -2.29
CA THR A 83 14.15 2.94 -3.55
C THR A 83 13.08 3.82 -4.20
N ARG A 84 12.82 5.00 -3.64
CA ARG A 84 11.85 5.94 -4.23
C ARG A 84 12.34 6.39 -5.61
N GLY A 85 11.36 6.63 -6.50
CA GLY A 85 11.65 7.02 -7.87
C GLY A 85 12.02 5.86 -8.78
N ARG A 86 11.97 4.63 -8.30
CA ARG A 86 12.29 3.42 -9.07
C ARG A 86 11.07 2.62 -9.49
N GLY A 87 9.88 3.18 -9.34
CA GLY A 87 8.65 2.57 -9.82
C GLY A 87 7.99 1.55 -8.89
N VAL A 88 8.46 1.42 -7.65
CA VAL A 88 7.87 0.46 -6.69
C VAL A 88 6.42 0.83 -6.36
N GLY A 89 6.17 2.09 -6.03
CA GLY A 89 4.81 2.56 -5.73
C GLY A 89 3.87 2.42 -6.90
N ARG A 90 4.33 2.75 -8.09
CA ARG A 90 3.55 2.60 -9.31
C ARG A 90 3.22 1.13 -9.57
N ARG A 91 4.17 0.22 -9.33
CA ARG A 91 3.96 -1.21 -9.51
C ARG A 91 2.89 -1.73 -8.54
N LEU A 92 2.92 -1.26 -7.28
CA LEU A 92 1.87 -1.59 -6.30
C LEU A 92 0.50 -1.11 -6.76
N LEU A 93 0.43 0.12 -7.23
CA LEU A 93 -0.83 0.71 -7.73
C LEU A 93 -1.35 -0.05 -8.94
N ASP A 94 -0.48 -0.36 -9.91
CA ASP A 94 -0.87 -1.09 -11.11
C ASP A 94 -1.40 -2.48 -10.78
N GLU A 95 -0.77 -3.18 -9.84
CA GLU A 95 -1.24 -4.50 -9.42
C GLU A 95 -2.58 -4.41 -8.68
N ALA A 96 -2.75 -3.43 -7.80
CA ALA A 96 -4.04 -3.21 -7.14
C ALA A 96 -5.14 -2.97 -8.16
N ARG A 97 -4.85 -2.17 -9.19
CA ARG A 97 -5.79 -1.89 -10.27
C ARG A 97 -6.14 -3.16 -11.05
N ARG A 98 -5.14 -3.99 -11.33
CA ARG A 98 -5.33 -5.26 -12.05
C ARG A 98 -6.21 -6.22 -11.23
N LEU A 99 -5.91 -6.36 -9.94
CA LEU A 99 -6.67 -7.25 -9.05
C LEU A 99 -8.13 -6.79 -8.91
N ALA A 100 -8.35 -5.50 -8.74
CA ALA A 100 -9.71 -4.95 -8.68
C ALA A 100 -10.47 -5.20 -9.98
N GLY A 101 -9.79 -5.01 -11.11
CA GLY A 101 -10.37 -5.26 -12.43
C GLY A 101 -10.78 -6.71 -12.62
N GLU A 102 -9.96 -7.67 -12.18
CA GLU A 102 -10.30 -9.09 -12.23
C GLU A 102 -11.53 -9.41 -11.38
N ALA A 103 -11.71 -8.71 -10.26
CA ALA A 103 -12.87 -8.87 -9.39
C ALA A 103 -14.11 -8.12 -9.90
N GLY A 104 -13.99 -7.37 -10.99
CA GLY A 104 -15.07 -6.55 -11.52
C GLY A 104 -15.38 -5.34 -10.66
N LYS A 105 -14.40 -4.82 -9.93
CA LYS A 105 -14.57 -3.70 -9.00
C LYS A 105 -13.74 -2.51 -9.42
N PRO A 106 -14.26 -1.28 -9.24
CA PRO A 106 -13.43 -0.09 -9.45
C PRO A 106 -12.40 0.04 -8.32
N LEU A 107 -11.23 0.60 -8.65
CA LEU A 107 -10.23 0.94 -7.66
C LEU A 107 -10.35 2.40 -7.28
N ARG A 108 -10.31 2.67 -5.97
CA ARG A 108 -10.28 4.02 -5.40
C ARG A 108 -9.06 4.11 -4.48
N LEU A 109 -8.58 5.31 -4.26
CA LEU A 109 -7.58 5.55 -3.21
C LEU A 109 -8.30 6.01 -1.95
N ALA A 110 -7.70 5.78 -0.79
CA ALA A 110 -8.21 6.25 0.48
C ALA A 110 -7.05 6.84 1.30
N ALA A 111 -7.29 7.98 1.93
CA ALA A 111 -6.31 8.69 2.73
C ALA A 111 -7.01 9.61 3.74
N PRO A 112 -6.31 10.04 4.81
CA PRO A 112 -6.84 11.07 5.68
C PRO A 112 -7.15 12.35 4.90
N ASP A 113 -8.16 13.11 5.36
CA ASP A 113 -8.58 14.35 4.69
C ASP A 113 -7.45 15.37 4.62
N GLY A 114 -7.38 16.06 3.49
CA GLY A 114 -6.51 17.20 3.32
C GLY A 114 -5.06 16.92 2.99
N HIS A 115 -4.68 15.68 2.76
CA HIS A 115 -3.30 15.34 2.42
C HIS A 115 -3.02 15.59 0.94
N LEU A 116 -2.21 16.61 0.67
CA LEU A 116 -1.90 17.05 -0.69
C LEU A 116 -1.21 15.96 -1.51
N GLU A 117 -0.32 15.20 -0.89
CA GLU A 117 0.39 14.12 -1.59
C GLU A 117 -0.57 13.04 -2.09
N SER A 118 -1.54 12.65 -1.27
CA SER A 118 -2.56 11.66 -1.65
C SER A 118 -3.46 12.21 -2.75
N ARG A 119 -3.82 13.49 -2.68
CA ARG A 119 -4.62 14.14 -3.73
C ARG A 119 -3.86 14.19 -5.04
N ALA A 120 -2.58 14.52 -5.00
CA ALA A 120 -1.74 14.56 -6.20
C ALA A 120 -1.58 13.18 -6.83
N LEU A 121 -1.40 12.15 -6.02
CA LEU A 121 -1.30 10.78 -6.49
C LEU A 121 -2.60 10.34 -7.18
N ALA A 122 -3.74 10.60 -6.56
CA ALA A 122 -5.03 10.28 -7.12
C ALA A 122 -5.26 10.97 -8.46
N ALA A 123 -4.97 12.26 -8.52
CA ALA A 123 -5.12 13.05 -9.74
C ALA A 123 -4.22 12.52 -10.86
N ARG A 124 -2.96 12.21 -10.54
CA ARG A 124 -1.99 11.72 -11.53
C ARG A 124 -2.43 10.40 -12.15
N HIS A 125 -3.09 9.55 -11.40
CA HIS A 125 -3.52 8.24 -11.86
C HIS A 125 -5.00 8.17 -12.23
N GLY A 126 -5.71 9.29 -12.19
CA GLY A 126 -7.12 9.35 -12.55
C GLY A 126 -8.02 8.53 -11.64
N LEU A 127 -7.70 8.43 -10.36
CA LEU A 127 -8.46 7.66 -9.38
C LEU A 127 -9.22 8.57 -8.42
N PRO A 128 -10.45 8.18 -8.03
CA PRO A 128 -11.14 8.87 -6.94
C PRO A 128 -10.40 8.69 -5.62
N LEU A 129 -10.51 9.66 -4.73
CA LEU A 129 -9.92 9.62 -3.40
C LEU A 129 -11.01 9.72 -2.34
N ASP A 130 -11.05 8.74 -1.46
CA ASP A 130 -11.97 8.68 -0.33
C ASP A 130 -11.26 9.05 0.97
N SER A 131 -12.02 9.54 1.94
CA SER A 131 -11.51 9.78 3.29
C SER A 131 -11.40 8.48 4.08
N LEU A 132 -10.38 8.40 4.89
CA LEU A 132 -10.23 7.31 5.84
C LEU A 132 -11.05 7.55 7.10
#